data_948f4f8916956ec4bf1ca16592ed3088
#
_entry.id   948f4f8916956ec4bf1ca16592ed3088
#
_cell.length_a   1.000
_cell.length_b   1.000
_cell.length_c   1.000
_cell.angle_alpha   90.00
_cell.angle_beta   90.00
_cell.angle_gamma   90.00
#
_symmetry.space_group_name_H-M   'P 1'
#
loop_
_entity.id
_entity.type
_entity.pdbx_description
1 polymer ?
#
loop_
_entity_poly.entity_id
_entity_poly.type
_entity_poly.pdbx_seq_one_letter_code
_entity_poly.pdbx_strand_id
1 'polypeptide(L)'
;MSTRTAAIVIDNFLSDDKWDWIQSNLNDYLNTSEFVENIHEPYKTTIGWIKERLTELDLFQEHWKSTLDGWSFINTLPPNVDRESSGTGYHIDFGGFVYYAHPSWDSSWGGNLKFENCDVDKVEPIPNRFVWINPKVPHGIEVVNSSATHNRITIVGWPEGCVEYSGATQQI
;
A
#
# COMPACT_ATOMS: atom_id res chain seq x y z
N MET A 1 -1.46 27.48 8.66
CA MET A 1 -2.19 26.63 7.68
C MET A 1 -2.24 25.21 8.19
N SER A 2 -3.41 24.59 8.17
CA SER A 2 -3.52 23.17 8.49
C SER A 2 -2.87 22.34 7.38
N THR A 3 -1.94 21.48 7.74
CA THR A 3 -1.40 20.47 6.82
C THR A 3 -2.48 19.43 6.53
N ARG A 4 -2.45 18.87 5.31
CA ARG A 4 -3.38 17.82 4.92
C ARG A 4 -3.08 16.52 5.66
N THR A 5 -4.12 15.79 6.00
CA THR A 5 -3.99 14.42 6.49
C THR A 5 -3.55 13.50 5.35
N ALA A 6 -2.44 12.82 5.51
CA ALA A 6 -1.91 11.92 4.48
C ALA A 6 -2.68 10.61 4.41
N ALA A 7 -2.83 9.92 5.54
CA ALA A 7 -3.24 8.52 5.53
C ALA A 7 -3.81 8.01 6.85
N ILE A 8 -4.34 6.79 6.81
CA ILE A 8 -4.55 5.93 7.98
C ILE A 8 -3.62 4.73 7.85
N VAL A 9 -2.82 4.46 8.86
CA VAL A 9 -1.82 3.39 8.88
C VAL A 9 -2.21 2.34 9.92
N ILE A 10 -2.29 1.09 9.52
CA ILE A 10 -2.69 -0.03 10.40
C ILE A 10 -1.62 -1.11 10.32
N ASP A 11 -0.95 -1.36 11.45
CA ASP A 11 0.05 -2.40 11.56
C ASP A 11 -0.57 -3.74 11.95
N ASN A 12 0.12 -4.84 11.61
CA ASN A 12 -0.37 -6.20 11.82
C ASN A 12 -1.81 -6.38 11.34
N PHE A 13 -2.05 -5.92 10.12
CA PHE A 13 -3.39 -5.74 9.57
C PHE A 13 -4.16 -7.06 9.43
N LEU A 14 -3.49 -8.09 8.92
CA LEU A 14 -4.05 -9.44 8.84
C LEU A 14 -3.46 -10.34 9.92
N SER A 15 -4.20 -11.38 10.31
CA SER A 15 -3.77 -12.37 11.28
C SER A 15 -2.56 -13.19 10.79
N ASP A 16 -1.83 -13.81 11.72
CA ASP A 16 -0.60 -14.54 11.40
C ASP A 16 -0.83 -15.68 10.41
N ASP A 17 -1.93 -16.41 10.52
CA ASP A 17 -2.28 -17.50 9.60
C ASP A 17 -2.54 -16.99 8.16
N LYS A 18 -3.23 -15.86 8.02
CA LYS A 18 -3.45 -15.20 6.72
C LYS A 18 -2.14 -14.65 6.15
N TRP A 19 -1.32 -14.07 7.00
CA TRP A 19 0.00 -13.58 6.63
C TRP A 19 0.90 -14.72 6.12
N ASP A 20 0.98 -15.83 6.83
CA ASP A 20 1.76 -17.00 6.43
C ASP A 20 1.28 -17.56 5.08
N TRP A 21 -0.03 -17.59 4.88
CA TRP A 21 -0.60 -17.99 3.59
C TRP A 21 -0.16 -17.07 2.45
N ILE A 22 -0.20 -15.75 2.67
CA ILE A 22 0.26 -14.76 1.69
C ILE A 22 1.73 -14.99 1.35
N GLN A 23 2.59 -15.17 2.34
CA GLN A 23 4.02 -15.42 2.10
C GLN A 23 4.26 -16.68 1.27
N SER A 24 3.50 -17.74 1.51
CA SER A 24 3.60 -18.98 0.73
C SER A 24 3.17 -18.82 -0.73
N ASN A 25 2.22 -17.95 -1.00
CA ASN A 25 1.63 -17.77 -2.34
C ASN A 25 2.25 -16.63 -3.16
N LEU A 26 2.96 -15.71 -2.53
CA LEU A 26 3.60 -14.57 -3.20
C LEU A 26 5.13 -14.74 -3.37
N ASN A 27 5.66 -15.88 -3.00
CA ASN A 27 7.11 -16.14 -3.02
C ASN A 27 7.75 -15.94 -4.40
N ASP A 28 7.04 -16.25 -5.47
CA ASP A 28 7.52 -16.10 -6.85
C ASP A 28 7.80 -14.63 -7.25
N TYR A 29 7.23 -13.68 -6.53
CA TYR A 29 7.39 -12.25 -6.80
C TYR A 29 8.58 -11.61 -6.08
N LEU A 30 9.24 -12.32 -5.18
CA LEU A 30 10.31 -11.76 -4.34
C LEU A 30 11.53 -11.33 -5.14
N ASN A 31 11.85 -12.00 -6.22
CA ASN A 31 13.10 -11.84 -6.96
C ASN A 31 12.90 -11.62 -8.47
N THR A 32 11.74 -11.17 -8.91
CA THR A 32 11.56 -10.79 -10.31
C THR A 32 12.44 -9.58 -10.63
N SER A 33 13.09 -9.58 -11.77
CA SER A 33 14.00 -8.50 -12.19
C SER A 33 13.29 -7.30 -12.82
N GLU A 34 11.99 -7.42 -13.06
CA GLU A 34 11.18 -6.43 -13.74
C GLU A 34 10.01 -5.98 -12.87
N PHE A 35 9.53 -4.76 -13.12
CA PHE A 35 8.28 -4.27 -12.56
C PHE A 35 7.13 -5.14 -13.08
N VAL A 36 6.36 -5.74 -12.18
CA VAL A 36 5.22 -6.62 -12.52
C VAL A 36 3.95 -6.11 -11.87
N GLU A 37 2.96 -5.85 -12.68
CA GLU A 37 1.57 -5.70 -12.27
C GLU A 37 0.82 -6.97 -12.62
N ASN A 38 0.13 -7.55 -11.64
CA ASN A 38 -0.50 -8.85 -11.84
C ASN A 38 -1.86 -8.97 -11.16
N ILE A 39 -2.81 -9.63 -11.86
CA ILE A 39 -4.17 -9.89 -11.38
C ILE A 39 -4.37 -11.42 -11.33
N HIS A 40 -3.91 -12.08 -10.26
CA HIS A 40 -4.02 -13.54 -10.08
C HIS A 40 -4.74 -13.96 -8.79
N GLU A 41 -5.09 -15.24 -8.71
CA GLU A 41 -5.92 -15.82 -7.64
C GLU A 41 -5.45 -15.57 -6.19
N PRO A 42 -4.17 -15.66 -5.81
CA PRO A 42 -3.77 -15.33 -4.43
C PRO A 42 -4.15 -13.92 -4.01
N TYR A 43 -4.13 -13.02 -4.96
CA TYR A 43 -4.52 -11.65 -4.81
C TYR A 43 -6.02 -11.50 -4.46
N LYS A 44 -6.93 -12.19 -5.17
CA LYS A 44 -8.37 -12.11 -4.90
C LYS A 44 -8.72 -12.58 -3.49
N THR A 45 -8.09 -13.65 -3.02
CA THR A 45 -8.26 -14.14 -1.66
C THR A 45 -7.82 -13.08 -0.65
N THR A 46 -6.66 -12.47 -0.86
CA THR A 46 -6.15 -11.43 0.03
C THR A 46 -7.05 -10.19 0.04
N ILE A 47 -7.60 -9.78 -1.10
CA ILE A 47 -8.58 -8.69 -1.16
C ILE A 47 -9.83 -9.02 -0.34
N GLY A 48 -10.32 -10.24 -0.38
CA GLY A 48 -11.42 -10.70 0.46
C GLY A 48 -11.13 -10.49 1.96
N TRP A 49 -9.95 -10.87 2.40
CA TRP A 49 -9.51 -10.66 3.79
C TRP A 49 -9.33 -9.17 4.16
N ILE A 50 -8.84 -8.37 3.23
CA ILE A 50 -8.75 -6.91 3.45
C ILE A 50 -10.15 -6.32 3.67
N LYS A 51 -11.14 -6.71 2.87
CA LYS A 51 -12.54 -6.28 3.04
C LYS A 51 -13.12 -6.71 4.39
N GLU A 52 -12.92 -7.96 4.79
CA GLU A 52 -13.34 -8.46 6.11
C GLU A 52 -12.75 -7.62 7.24
N ARG A 53 -11.44 -7.39 7.18
CA ARG A 53 -10.72 -6.63 8.21
C ARG A 53 -11.20 -5.19 8.30
N LEU A 54 -11.42 -4.53 7.18
CA LEU A 54 -11.95 -3.16 7.15
C LEU A 54 -13.37 -3.08 7.73
N THR A 55 -14.17 -4.10 7.51
CA THR A 55 -15.51 -4.21 8.09
C THR A 55 -15.45 -4.38 9.62
N GLU A 56 -14.56 -5.25 10.12
CA GLU A 56 -14.34 -5.44 11.55
C GLU A 56 -13.89 -4.16 12.27
N LEU A 57 -13.03 -3.38 11.62
CA LEU A 57 -12.49 -2.16 12.19
C LEU A 57 -13.49 -0.99 12.20
N ASP A 58 -14.55 -1.08 11.42
CA ASP A 58 -15.58 -0.03 11.28
C ASP A 58 -15.02 1.39 11.02
N LEU A 59 -13.88 1.47 10.33
CA LEU A 59 -13.16 2.72 10.07
C LEU A 59 -13.57 3.39 8.76
N PHE A 60 -14.26 2.69 7.88
CA PHE A 60 -14.49 3.13 6.50
C PHE A 60 -15.97 3.15 6.16
N GLN A 61 -16.33 4.01 5.21
CA GLN A 61 -17.68 4.07 4.65
C GLN A 61 -18.06 2.74 4.00
N GLU A 62 -19.31 2.31 4.16
CA GLU A 62 -19.77 1.02 3.62
C GLU A 62 -19.66 0.95 2.10
N HIS A 63 -20.03 2.01 1.39
CA HIS A 63 -19.90 2.04 -0.07
C HIS A 63 -18.42 1.95 -0.52
N TRP A 64 -17.49 2.53 0.23
CA TRP A 64 -16.07 2.42 -0.05
C TRP A 64 -15.60 0.95 0.02
N LYS A 65 -16.01 0.23 1.06
CA LYS A 65 -15.70 -1.20 1.22
C LYS A 65 -16.26 -2.04 0.07
N SER A 66 -17.48 -1.74 -0.37
CA SER A 66 -18.15 -2.47 -1.45
C SER A 66 -17.50 -2.31 -2.82
N THR A 67 -16.73 -1.23 -3.03
CA THR A 67 -16.07 -0.95 -4.31
C THR A 67 -14.62 -1.46 -4.40
N LEU A 68 -14.10 -2.11 -3.35
CA LEU A 68 -12.73 -2.62 -3.32
C LEU A 68 -12.37 -3.61 -4.44
N ASP A 69 -13.35 -4.28 -5.00
CA ASP A 69 -13.13 -5.25 -6.09
C ASP A 69 -12.92 -4.59 -7.46
N GLY A 70 -13.13 -3.28 -7.58
CA GLY A 70 -13.12 -2.59 -8.85
C GLY A 70 -11.74 -2.50 -9.50
N TRP A 71 -10.76 -1.98 -8.76
CA TRP A 71 -9.43 -1.66 -9.28
C TRP A 71 -8.37 -2.00 -8.26
N SER A 72 -7.82 -3.20 -8.32
CA SER A 72 -6.73 -3.59 -7.44
C SER A 72 -5.83 -4.64 -8.08
N PHE A 73 -4.55 -4.63 -7.73
CA PHE A 73 -3.55 -5.55 -8.28
C PHE A 73 -2.32 -5.69 -7.37
N ILE A 74 -1.52 -6.71 -7.65
CA ILE A 74 -0.19 -6.87 -7.06
C ILE A 74 0.81 -6.00 -7.82
N ASN A 75 1.58 -5.24 -7.08
CA ASN A 75 2.63 -4.39 -7.60
C ASN A 75 3.98 -4.82 -7.03
N THR A 76 4.90 -5.19 -7.89
CA THR A 76 6.26 -5.62 -7.54
C THR A 76 7.27 -4.61 -8.05
N LEU A 77 8.07 -4.05 -7.15
CA LEU A 77 9.07 -3.04 -7.47
C LEU A 77 10.48 -3.54 -7.11
N PRO A 78 11.30 -3.85 -8.12
CA PRO A 78 12.70 -4.23 -7.90
C PRO A 78 13.56 -3.07 -7.39
N PRO A 79 14.74 -3.37 -6.79
CA PRO A 79 15.71 -2.35 -6.47
C PRO A 79 16.15 -1.53 -7.70
N ASN A 80 16.41 -0.24 -7.49
CA ASN A 80 16.89 0.72 -8.49
C ASN A 80 15.90 1.03 -9.64
N VAL A 81 14.66 0.60 -9.55
CA VAL A 81 13.61 0.98 -10.52
C VAL A 81 12.85 2.19 -10.00
N ASP A 82 12.88 3.27 -10.76
CA ASP A 82 12.08 4.46 -10.48
C ASP A 82 10.77 4.40 -11.27
N ARG A 83 9.68 4.12 -10.56
CA ARG A 83 8.34 4.09 -11.13
C ARG A 83 7.82 5.49 -11.47
N GLU A 84 8.23 6.49 -10.70
CA GLU A 84 7.77 7.86 -10.77
C GLU A 84 8.72 8.75 -11.61
N SER A 85 9.26 8.19 -12.68
CA SER A 85 10.31 8.82 -13.50
C SER A 85 9.91 10.10 -14.22
N SER A 86 8.63 10.47 -14.21
CA SER A 86 8.13 11.69 -14.86
C SER A 86 7.76 12.77 -13.84
N GLY A 87 8.38 13.93 -13.90
CA GLY A 87 8.04 15.09 -13.09
C GLY A 87 8.61 15.06 -11.68
N THR A 88 7.80 15.40 -10.67
CA THR A 88 8.20 15.54 -9.27
C THR A 88 8.29 14.21 -8.52
N GLY A 89 7.87 13.12 -9.12
CA GLY A 89 7.74 11.83 -8.47
C GLY A 89 6.52 11.72 -7.57
N TYR A 90 5.55 12.61 -7.73
CA TYR A 90 4.26 12.58 -7.02
C TYR A 90 3.10 12.55 -8.02
N HIS A 91 2.03 11.86 -7.64
CA HIS A 91 0.75 11.85 -8.36
C HIS A 91 -0.42 12.00 -7.39
N ILE A 92 -1.60 12.28 -7.91
CA ILE A 92 -2.83 12.48 -7.13
C ILE A 92 -3.88 11.50 -7.64
N ASP A 93 -4.43 10.73 -6.71
CA ASP A 93 -5.54 9.81 -6.93
C ASP A 93 -6.81 10.24 -6.20
N PHE A 94 -7.91 9.52 -6.45
CA PHE A 94 -9.18 9.71 -5.74
C PHE A 94 -9.27 8.95 -4.42
N GLY A 95 -8.14 8.61 -3.82
CA GLY A 95 -8.00 7.73 -2.68
C GLY A 95 -7.61 6.32 -3.10
N GLY A 96 -7.03 5.59 -2.19
CA GLY A 96 -6.61 4.22 -2.45
C GLY A 96 -5.96 3.59 -1.25
N PHE A 97 -5.57 2.34 -1.38
CA PHE A 97 -4.84 1.65 -0.34
C PHE A 97 -3.58 0.98 -0.87
N VAL A 98 -2.63 0.78 0.04
CA VAL A 98 -1.43 -0.02 -0.15
C VAL A 98 -1.32 -1.01 1.00
N TYR A 99 -1.23 -2.29 0.69
CA TYR A 99 -0.96 -3.35 1.65
C TYR A 99 0.39 -3.98 1.36
N TYR A 100 1.28 -4.00 2.34
CA TYR A 100 2.65 -4.47 2.16
C TYR A 100 2.76 -5.97 2.40
N ALA A 101 3.08 -6.72 1.34
CA ALA A 101 3.07 -8.18 1.31
C ALA A 101 4.46 -8.83 1.30
N HIS A 102 5.55 -8.07 1.24
CA HIS A 102 6.90 -8.63 1.30
C HIS A 102 7.24 -9.16 2.71
N PRO A 103 8.11 -10.18 2.83
CA PRO A 103 8.31 -10.91 4.10
C PRO A 103 9.05 -10.13 5.16
N SER A 104 9.91 -9.21 4.76
CA SER A 104 10.71 -8.37 5.65
C SER A 104 11.04 -7.06 4.97
N TRP A 105 11.43 -6.07 5.73
CA TRP A 105 11.92 -4.80 5.19
C TRP A 105 12.91 -4.15 6.16
N ASP A 106 14.04 -3.71 5.62
CA ASP A 106 15.01 -2.94 6.37
C ASP A 106 14.82 -1.45 6.06
N SER A 107 14.81 -0.60 7.08
CA SER A 107 14.58 0.84 6.91
C SER A 107 15.59 1.52 5.98
N SER A 108 16.78 0.95 5.83
CA SER A 108 17.83 1.45 4.94
C SER A 108 17.57 1.17 3.46
N TRP A 109 16.59 0.33 3.13
CA TRP A 109 16.30 -0.02 1.73
C TRP A 109 15.49 1.03 0.98
N GLY A 110 14.96 2.05 1.65
CA GLY A 110 14.09 3.03 1.02
C GLY A 110 12.71 2.46 0.70
N GLY A 111 12.18 2.77 -0.46
CA GLY A 111 10.87 2.26 -0.89
C GLY A 111 9.68 2.80 -0.11
N ASN A 112 9.89 3.86 0.67
CA ASN A 112 8.82 4.49 1.45
C ASN A 112 7.71 5.05 0.56
N LEU A 113 6.51 5.02 1.06
CA LEU A 113 5.42 5.82 0.53
C LEU A 113 5.63 7.26 1.00
N LYS A 114 5.80 8.18 0.07
CA LYS A 114 6.09 9.60 0.36
C LYS A 114 4.89 10.49 0.05
N PHE A 115 4.76 11.56 0.81
CA PHE A 115 3.66 12.52 0.68
C PHE A 115 4.21 13.95 0.54
N GLU A 116 3.49 14.79 -0.19
CA GLU A 116 3.83 16.20 -0.36
C GLU A 116 2.83 17.10 0.36
N ASN A 117 3.34 18.03 1.17
CA ASN A 117 2.53 19.02 1.91
C ASN A 117 1.47 18.39 2.83
N CYS A 118 1.83 17.30 3.50
CA CYS A 118 0.97 16.59 4.43
C CYS A 118 1.51 16.63 5.85
N ASP A 119 0.73 16.13 6.80
CA ASP A 119 1.07 16.05 8.21
C ASP A 119 2.18 15.02 8.52
N VAL A 120 2.43 14.10 7.57
CA VAL A 120 3.61 13.22 7.57
C VAL A 120 4.27 13.24 6.19
N ASP A 121 5.59 13.10 6.16
CA ASP A 121 6.36 13.14 4.91
C ASP A 121 6.41 11.76 4.24
N LYS A 122 6.40 10.70 5.02
CA LYS A 122 6.55 9.32 4.52
C LYS A 122 6.02 8.29 5.49
N VAL A 123 5.71 7.12 4.93
CA VAL A 123 5.34 5.90 5.67
C VAL A 123 6.23 4.76 5.19
N GLU A 124 6.88 4.06 6.13
CA GLU A 124 7.74 2.90 5.81
C GLU A 124 6.92 1.70 5.34
N PRO A 125 7.47 0.90 4.40
CA PRO A 125 6.79 -0.28 3.87
C PRO A 125 6.96 -1.51 4.79
N ILE A 126 6.49 -1.40 6.01
CA ILE A 126 6.57 -2.48 7.01
C ILE A 126 5.69 -3.65 6.59
N PRO A 127 6.19 -4.91 6.67
CA PRO A 127 5.39 -6.09 6.35
C PRO A 127 4.08 -6.16 7.12
N ASN A 128 3.02 -6.61 6.46
CA ASN A 128 1.66 -6.70 7.01
C ASN A 128 1.06 -5.35 7.48
N ARG A 129 1.55 -4.25 6.93
CA ARG A 129 0.98 -2.91 7.14
C ARG A 129 -0.01 -2.59 6.03
N PHE A 130 -1.14 -2.04 6.40
CA PHE A 130 -2.13 -1.44 5.50
C PHE A 130 -2.07 0.08 5.62
N VAL A 131 -2.08 0.77 4.48
CA VAL A 131 -2.12 2.23 4.40
C VAL A 131 -3.27 2.65 3.51
N TRP A 132 -4.24 3.36 4.06
CA TRP A 132 -5.25 4.04 3.26
C TRP A 132 -4.80 5.48 3.00
N ILE A 133 -4.68 5.83 1.74
CA ILE A 133 -4.22 7.14 1.29
C ILE A 133 -5.42 8.04 1.08
N ASN A 134 -5.42 9.21 1.68
CA ASN A 134 -6.50 10.17 1.52
C ASN A 134 -6.65 10.60 0.05
N PRO A 135 -7.90 10.82 -0.41
CA PRO A 135 -8.15 11.41 -1.72
C PRO A 135 -7.44 12.75 -1.91
N LYS A 136 -6.95 13.00 -3.14
CA LYS A 136 -6.31 14.25 -3.53
C LYS A 136 -5.01 14.60 -2.79
N VAL A 137 -4.41 13.64 -2.13
CA VAL A 137 -3.10 13.79 -1.49
C VAL A 137 -1.99 13.45 -2.49
N PRO A 138 -1.06 14.37 -2.77
CA PRO A 138 0.09 14.06 -3.60
C PRO A 138 0.97 13.02 -2.91
N HIS A 139 1.20 11.90 -3.58
CA HIS A 139 2.00 10.79 -3.04
C HIS A 139 2.81 10.09 -4.13
N GLY A 140 3.79 9.34 -3.73
CA GLY A 140 4.65 8.58 -4.62
C GLY A 140 5.46 7.54 -3.85
N ILE A 141 6.32 6.82 -4.54
CA ILE A 141 7.15 5.77 -3.97
C ILE A 141 8.62 6.16 -4.12
N GLU A 142 9.37 6.12 -3.02
CA GLU A 142 10.82 6.23 -3.09
C GLU A 142 11.42 5.01 -3.79
N VAL A 143 12.51 5.21 -4.52
CA VAL A 143 13.26 4.12 -5.13
C VAL A 143 13.76 3.16 -4.04
N VAL A 144 13.60 1.86 -4.27
CA VAL A 144 14.22 0.82 -3.46
C VAL A 144 15.71 0.78 -3.83
N ASN A 145 16.59 0.88 -2.84
CA ASN A 145 18.02 0.91 -3.13
C ASN A 145 18.63 -0.48 -3.37
N SER A 146 19.84 -0.51 -3.87
CA SER A 146 20.54 -1.74 -4.25
C SER A 146 20.90 -2.67 -3.09
N SER A 147 20.79 -2.21 -1.85
CA SER A 147 21.04 -3.06 -0.66
C SER A 147 19.87 -3.97 -0.33
N ALA A 148 18.69 -3.74 -0.90
CA ALA A 148 17.53 -4.59 -0.70
C ALA A 148 17.79 -6.00 -1.25
N THR A 149 17.43 -7.01 -0.47
CA THR A 149 17.66 -8.42 -0.81
C THR A 149 16.49 -9.07 -1.56
N HIS A 150 15.37 -8.37 -1.66
CA HIS A 150 14.21 -8.76 -2.43
C HIS A 150 13.38 -7.54 -2.85
N ASN A 151 12.38 -7.77 -3.70
CA ASN A 151 11.51 -6.73 -4.21
C ASN A 151 10.57 -6.17 -3.13
N ARG A 152 10.13 -4.95 -3.33
CA ARG A 152 8.98 -4.37 -2.64
C ARG A 152 7.71 -4.94 -3.27
N ILE A 153 6.90 -5.64 -2.48
CA ILE A 153 5.66 -6.29 -2.94
C ILE A 153 4.49 -5.64 -2.22
N THR A 154 3.53 -5.15 -2.99
CA THR A 154 2.32 -4.54 -2.46
C THR A 154 1.08 -5.05 -3.17
N ILE A 155 -0.03 -5.04 -2.44
CA ILE A 155 -1.37 -5.13 -3.03
C ILE A 155 -1.94 -3.74 -2.92
N VAL A 156 -2.30 -3.16 -4.05
CA VAL A 156 -2.81 -1.81 -4.15
C VAL A 156 -4.21 -1.80 -4.72
N GLY A 157 -5.01 -0.80 -4.38
CA GLY A 157 -6.35 -0.68 -4.91
C GLY A 157 -6.87 0.75 -4.86
N TRP A 158 -7.78 1.05 -5.78
CA TRP A 158 -8.45 2.33 -5.92
C TRP A 158 -9.96 2.13 -5.89
N PRO A 159 -10.57 2.04 -4.68
CA PRO A 159 -12.02 1.97 -4.58
C PRO A 159 -12.67 3.28 -5.02
N GLU A 160 -13.80 3.18 -5.68
CA GLU A 160 -14.57 4.35 -6.08
C GLU A 160 -15.27 4.99 -4.87
N GLY A 161 -15.47 6.31 -4.93
CA GLY A 161 -16.27 7.03 -3.94
C GLY A 161 -15.61 7.19 -2.57
N CYS A 162 -14.28 7.15 -2.51
CA CYS A 162 -13.54 7.41 -1.27
C CYS A 162 -13.86 8.78 -0.68
N VAL A 163 -14.14 8.81 0.61
CA VAL A 163 -14.37 10.04 1.36
C VAL A 163 -13.08 10.46 2.05
N GLU A 164 -12.79 11.76 2.00
CA GLU A 164 -11.63 12.33 2.68
C GLU A 164 -11.73 12.17 4.20
N TYR A 165 -10.68 11.62 4.79
CA TYR A 165 -10.49 11.58 6.24
C TYR A 165 -9.87 12.89 6.71
N SER A 166 -10.52 13.58 7.64
CA SER A 166 -10.12 14.93 8.08
C SER A 166 -9.39 14.98 9.43
N GLY A 167 -9.17 13.86 10.09
CA GLY A 167 -8.36 13.77 11.30
C GLY A 167 -6.87 13.91 11.02
N ALA A 168 -6.00 13.76 12.02
CA ALA A 168 -4.57 13.60 11.80
C ALA A 168 -4.27 12.23 11.21
N THR A 169 -3.14 12.08 10.52
CA THR A 169 -2.64 10.77 10.12
C THR A 169 -2.56 9.87 11.35
N GLN A 170 -3.27 8.74 11.31
CA GLN A 170 -3.32 7.80 12.41
C GLN A 170 -2.45 6.59 12.12
N GLN A 171 -1.81 6.09 13.17
CA GLN A 171 -1.20 4.78 13.21
C GLN A 171 -1.91 3.92 14.26
N ILE A 172 -2.46 2.81 13.81
CA ILE A 172 -3.23 1.88 14.64
C ILE A 172 -2.45 0.58 14.78
#